data_e7a5d14dea20fb588af46f6e622b354a
#
_entry.id   e7a5d14dea20fb588af46f6e622b354a
#
_cell.length_a   1.000
_cell.length_b   1.000
_cell.length_c   1.000
_cell.angle_alpha   90.00
_cell.angle_beta   90.00
_cell.angle_gamma   90.00
#
_symmetry.space_group_name_H-M   'P 1'
#
loop_
_entity.id
_entity.type
_entity.pdbx_description
1 polymer ?
#
loop_
_entity_poly.entity_id
_entity_poly.type
_entity_poly.pdbx_seq_one_letter_code
_entity_poly.pdbx_strand_id
1 'polypeptide(L)'
;MPGVRGSGYWIGGSILVLIVAITLHQELSGPSELPRMAKDLQTLREDFRQLNKSCFILGASGETGKELLKQILQSRLFSKVTIVGRRKLDFEDEAYKDVNQEVVDFEKLDEYSSAFQGHDVGFCCLGTTKAKSGEAGFIRVDHDYVLKSAQLAKAGGCQHFNLESSKGANKGSSFLYLRVKGEVEAEVEELGFERFTIFRPAVLMVDRKESRPSEWFARKMLSPISYLFPTAYSVPITTLVRAMLNSAVLQSDKRVELLENKAIHTLGKMEEQEQKS
;
A
#
# COMPACT_ATOMS: atom_id res chain seq x y z
N MET A 1 -40.63 11.96 50.94
CA MET A 1 -39.28 12.13 50.33
C MET A 1 -39.33 11.65 48.91
N PRO A 2 -39.25 12.50 47.88
CA PRO A 2 -39.20 12.09 46.49
C PRO A 2 -37.73 11.97 45.99
N GLY A 3 -37.44 10.85 45.35
CA GLY A 3 -36.12 10.49 44.84
C GLY A 3 -35.71 11.29 43.60
N VAL A 4 -34.48 11.65 43.61
CA VAL A 4 -33.78 12.29 42.48
C VAL A 4 -33.56 11.26 41.38
N ARG A 5 -34.19 11.43 40.20
CA ARG A 5 -33.90 10.65 38.99
C ARG A 5 -32.88 11.43 38.14
N GLY A 6 -31.88 10.70 37.74
CA GLY A 6 -30.65 11.18 37.11
C GLY A 6 -30.79 11.86 35.77
N SER A 7 -29.94 12.85 35.57
CA SER A 7 -29.71 13.61 34.34
C SER A 7 -28.46 13.13 33.56
N GLY A 8 -28.24 11.81 33.52
CA GLY A 8 -27.02 11.25 32.92
C GLY A 8 -27.03 11.00 31.40
N TYR A 9 -28.19 11.07 30.73
CA TYR A 9 -28.33 10.63 29.33
C TYR A 9 -28.16 11.73 28.30
N TRP A 10 -28.10 13.01 28.66
CA TRP A 10 -28.01 14.12 27.73
C TRP A 10 -26.55 14.52 27.36
N ILE A 11 -25.59 14.20 28.19
CA ILE A 11 -24.18 14.57 27.95
C ILE A 11 -23.54 13.68 26.87
N GLY A 12 -23.89 12.40 26.82
CA GLY A 12 -23.36 11.46 25.82
C GLY A 12 -23.82 11.75 24.39
N GLY A 13 -25.08 12.21 24.22
CA GLY A 13 -25.64 12.58 22.91
C GLY A 13 -24.99 13.84 22.31
N SER A 14 -24.70 14.83 23.15
CA SER A 14 -24.10 16.08 22.70
C SER A 14 -22.63 15.90 22.26
N ILE A 15 -21.87 15.03 22.90
CA ILE A 15 -20.47 14.72 22.53
C ILE A 15 -20.44 13.97 21.21
N LEU A 16 -21.35 13.00 21.01
CA LEU A 16 -21.42 12.25 19.75
C LEU A 16 -21.79 13.14 18.56
N VAL A 17 -22.74 14.05 18.73
CA VAL A 17 -23.12 15.05 17.71
C VAL A 17 -21.98 16.02 17.41
N LEU A 18 -21.21 16.43 18.40
CA LEU A 18 -20.06 17.29 18.21
C LEU A 18 -18.92 16.61 17.46
N ILE A 19 -18.64 15.34 17.78
CA ILE A 19 -17.63 14.53 17.06
C ILE A 19 -18.05 14.32 15.62
N VAL A 20 -19.33 14.01 15.35
CA VAL A 20 -19.85 13.84 13.99
C VAL A 20 -19.82 15.17 13.24
N ALA A 21 -20.12 16.30 13.87
CA ALA A 21 -20.07 17.62 13.27
C ALA A 21 -18.62 18.05 12.95
N ILE A 22 -17.65 17.76 13.82
CA ILE A 22 -16.23 18.06 13.59
C ILE A 22 -15.67 17.17 12.46
N THR A 23 -16.03 15.89 12.40
CA THR A 23 -15.59 15.00 11.31
C THR A 23 -16.23 15.40 9.98
N LEU A 24 -17.51 15.78 9.95
CA LEU A 24 -18.19 16.30 8.77
C LEU A 24 -17.59 17.66 8.33
N HIS A 25 -17.25 18.54 9.28
CA HIS A 25 -16.63 19.81 8.93
C HIS A 25 -15.21 19.63 8.37
N GLN A 26 -14.45 18.67 8.87
CA GLN A 26 -13.12 18.33 8.32
C GLN A 26 -13.19 17.65 6.95
N GLU A 27 -14.27 16.93 6.63
CA GLU A 27 -14.50 16.37 5.29
C GLU A 27 -15.02 17.41 4.28
N LEU A 28 -15.75 18.44 4.75
CA LEU A 28 -16.35 19.47 3.90
C LEU A 28 -15.42 20.68 3.64
N SER A 29 -14.29 20.81 4.35
CA SER A 29 -13.40 21.98 4.25
C SER A 29 -12.30 21.86 3.19
N GLY A 30 -12.39 20.97 2.22
CA GLY A 30 -11.34 20.75 1.22
C GLY A 30 -11.73 20.67 -0.25
N PRO A 31 -12.43 21.69 -0.85
CA PRO A 31 -12.77 21.56 -2.27
C PRO A 31 -11.96 22.41 -3.26
N SER A 32 -11.12 23.37 -2.83
CA SER A 32 -10.49 24.31 -3.77
C SER A 32 -9.08 23.96 -4.25
N GLU A 33 -8.37 23.06 -3.57
CA GLU A 33 -7.00 22.67 -3.95
C GLU A 33 -6.94 21.41 -4.82
N LEU A 34 -7.95 20.55 -4.76
CA LEU A 34 -7.95 19.24 -5.41
C LEU A 34 -7.90 19.29 -6.96
N PRO A 35 -8.64 20.17 -7.67
CA PRO A 35 -8.54 20.26 -9.13
C PRO A 35 -7.18 20.75 -9.61
N ARG A 36 -6.54 21.65 -8.85
CA ARG A 36 -5.19 22.15 -9.14
C ARG A 36 -4.14 21.06 -8.94
N MET A 37 -4.23 20.29 -7.85
CA MET A 37 -3.34 19.16 -7.58
C MET A 37 -3.48 18.04 -8.60
N ALA A 38 -4.67 17.80 -9.13
CA ALA A 38 -4.90 16.78 -10.15
C ALA A 38 -4.25 17.16 -11.49
N LYS A 39 -4.40 18.40 -11.93
CA LYS A 39 -3.72 18.92 -13.14
C LYS A 39 -2.20 18.89 -12.98
N ASP A 40 -1.70 19.22 -11.80
CA ASP A 40 -0.29 19.13 -11.48
C ASP A 40 0.21 17.68 -11.55
N LEU A 41 -0.59 16.69 -11.09
CA LEU A 41 -0.24 15.27 -11.11
C LEU A 41 -0.08 14.73 -12.54
N GLN A 42 -0.93 15.12 -13.48
CA GLN A 42 -0.81 14.72 -14.89
C GLN A 42 0.51 15.21 -15.48
N THR A 43 0.85 16.47 -15.26
CA THR A 43 2.12 17.06 -15.71
C THR A 43 3.30 16.33 -15.07
N LEU A 44 3.27 16.07 -13.77
CA LEU A 44 4.31 15.32 -13.08
C LEU A 44 4.46 13.89 -13.60
N ARG A 45 3.39 13.25 -14.04
CA ARG A 45 3.44 11.93 -14.67
C ARG A 45 4.10 11.98 -16.06
N GLU A 46 3.83 13.03 -16.83
CA GLU A 46 4.48 13.24 -18.13
C GLU A 46 5.97 13.48 -17.93
N ASP A 47 6.35 14.35 -17.01
CA ASP A 47 7.75 14.60 -16.65
C ASP A 47 8.44 13.32 -16.15
N PHE A 48 7.74 12.53 -15.30
CA PHE A 48 8.27 11.26 -14.83
C PHE A 48 8.54 10.26 -15.94
N ARG A 49 7.66 10.18 -16.96
CA ARG A 49 7.88 9.34 -18.15
C ARG A 49 9.13 9.73 -18.92
N GLN A 50 9.43 11.03 -19.02
CA GLN A 50 10.64 11.52 -19.69
C GLN A 50 11.94 11.10 -18.99
N LEU A 51 11.86 10.78 -17.67
CA LEU A 51 13.02 10.28 -16.93
C LEU A 51 13.38 8.83 -17.28
N ASN A 52 12.55 8.12 -18.04
CA ASN A 52 12.76 6.74 -18.48
C ASN A 52 13.10 5.77 -17.32
N LYS A 53 12.50 5.99 -16.16
CA LYS A 53 12.72 5.19 -14.95
C LYS A 53 12.29 3.74 -15.14
N SER A 54 13.01 2.84 -14.49
CA SER A 54 12.72 1.41 -14.43
C SER A 54 12.19 1.00 -13.06
N CYS A 55 11.37 -0.05 -13.01
CA CYS A 55 10.91 -0.58 -11.73
C CYS A 55 10.98 -2.11 -11.65
N PHE A 56 11.01 -2.61 -10.40
CA PHE A 56 10.73 -4.00 -10.12
C PHE A 56 9.58 -4.17 -9.12
N ILE A 57 8.91 -5.31 -9.19
CA ILE A 57 7.78 -5.66 -8.31
C ILE A 57 8.05 -7.02 -7.68
N LEU A 58 8.05 -7.06 -6.35
CA LEU A 58 7.99 -8.26 -5.55
C LEU A 58 6.53 -8.57 -5.18
N GLY A 59 6.13 -9.84 -5.27
CA GLY A 59 4.78 -10.25 -4.93
C GLY A 59 3.75 -10.06 -6.05
N ALA A 60 4.16 -9.95 -7.32
CA ALA A 60 3.28 -9.77 -8.48
C ALA A 60 2.22 -10.89 -8.66
N SER A 61 2.35 -12.03 -7.98
CA SER A 61 1.33 -13.09 -7.96
C SER A 61 0.23 -12.88 -6.91
N GLY A 62 0.41 -11.93 -5.97
CA GLY A 62 -0.58 -11.54 -4.97
C GLY A 62 -1.62 -10.56 -5.51
N GLU A 63 -2.67 -10.29 -4.75
CA GLU A 63 -3.76 -9.41 -5.22
C GLU A 63 -3.28 -7.97 -5.45
N THR A 64 -2.53 -7.40 -4.50
CA THR A 64 -1.96 -6.05 -4.66
C THR A 64 -0.95 -6.00 -5.78
N GLY A 65 -0.02 -6.97 -5.84
CA GLY A 65 1.01 -6.99 -6.87
C GLY A 65 0.47 -7.19 -8.29
N LYS A 66 -0.60 -7.97 -8.47
CA LYS A 66 -1.30 -8.12 -9.77
C LYS A 66 -1.92 -6.80 -10.23
N GLU A 67 -2.64 -6.14 -9.33
CA GLU A 67 -3.28 -4.85 -9.65
C GLU A 67 -2.22 -3.76 -9.89
N LEU A 68 -1.12 -3.78 -9.13
CA LEU A 68 0.00 -2.86 -9.31
C LEU A 68 0.65 -3.05 -10.69
N LEU A 69 0.97 -4.29 -11.08
CA LEU A 69 1.53 -4.59 -12.40
C LEU A 69 0.59 -4.11 -13.51
N LYS A 70 -0.72 -4.41 -13.40
CA LYS A 70 -1.73 -3.95 -14.36
C LYS A 70 -1.74 -2.43 -14.50
N GLN A 71 -1.81 -1.67 -13.40
CA GLN A 71 -1.87 -0.22 -13.45
C GLN A 71 -0.54 0.41 -13.91
N ILE A 72 0.61 -0.19 -13.59
CA ILE A 72 1.91 0.23 -14.14
C ILE A 72 1.91 0.15 -15.66
N LEU A 73 1.47 -0.98 -16.23
CA LEU A 73 1.42 -1.16 -17.67
C LEU A 73 0.42 -0.20 -18.34
N GLN A 74 -0.75 -0.03 -17.74
CA GLN A 74 -1.76 0.91 -18.24
C GLN A 74 -1.29 2.37 -18.23
N SER A 75 -0.60 2.78 -17.16
CA SER A 75 -0.12 4.16 -17.00
C SER A 75 1.13 4.48 -17.81
N ARG A 76 1.90 3.46 -18.23
CA ARG A 76 3.17 3.60 -18.95
C ARG A 76 4.16 4.54 -18.26
N LEU A 77 4.17 4.53 -16.91
CA LEU A 77 5.05 5.38 -16.11
C LEU A 77 6.52 4.95 -16.15
N PHE A 78 6.76 3.65 -16.36
CA PHE A 78 8.10 3.08 -16.34
C PHE A 78 8.49 2.55 -17.72
N SER A 79 9.73 2.79 -18.11
CA SER A 79 10.30 2.33 -19.39
C SER A 79 10.63 0.82 -19.38
N LYS A 80 10.93 0.28 -18.19
CA LYS A 80 11.21 -1.14 -17.97
C LYS A 80 10.51 -1.61 -16.71
N VAL A 81 9.80 -2.72 -16.81
CA VAL A 81 9.07 -3.35 -15.70
C VAL A 81 9.59 -4.77 -15.51
N THR A 82 10.04 -5.09 -14.31
CA THR A 82 10.52 -6.42 -13.94
C THR A 82 9.68 -6.98 -12.79
N ILE A 83 9.24 -8.20 -12.88
CA ILE A 83 8.66 -8.90 -11.73
C ILE A 83 9.68 -9.92 -11.22
N VAL A 84 9.88 -9.92 -9.90
CA VAL A 84 10.78 -10.87 -9.23
C VAL A 84 9.95 -11.82 -8.38
N GLY A 85 10.05 -13.11 -8.63
CA GLY A 85 9.19 -14.09 -8.00
C GLY A 85 9.76 -15.52 -8.00
N ARG A 86 9.10 -16.42 -7.28
CA ARG A 86 9.51 -17.84 -7.16
C ARG A 86 9.19 -18.69 -8.38
N ARG A 87 8.38 -18.17 -9.29
CA ARG A 87 7.94 -18.86 -10.50
C ARG A 87 7.59 -17.88 -11.57
N LYS A 88 7.67 -18.30 -12.80
CA LYS A 88 7.15 -17.54 -13.94
C LYS A 88 5.62 -17.44 -13.84
N LEU A 89 5.09 -16.30 -14.25
CA LEU A 89 3.65 -16.06 -14.37
C LEU A 89 3.28 -16.10 -15.85
N ASP A 90 2.17 -16.76 -16.13
CA ASP A 90 1.63 -16.81 -17.49
C ASP A 90 0.61 -15.68 -17.65
N PHE A 91 0.78 -14.89 -18.70
CA PHE A 91 -0.10 -13.80 -19.06
C PHE A 91 -0.65 -14.02 -20.45
N GLU A 92 -1.98 -13.99 -20.58
CA GLU A 92 -2.66 -14.13 -21.88
C GLU A 92 -2.75 -12.80 -22.65
N ASP A 93 -2.71 -11.69 -21.93
CA ASP A 93 -2.85 -10.35 -22.51
C ASP A 93 -1.52 -9.85 -23.06
N GLU A 94 -1.54 -9.41 -24.33
CA GLU A 94 -0.41 -8.85 -25.07
C GLU A 94 0.26 -7.65 -24.32
N ALA A 95 -0.47 -6.94 -23.48
CA ALA A 95 0.06 -5.84 -22.67
C ALA A 95 1.19 -6.26 -21.72
N TYR A 96 1.30 -7.54 -21.40
CA TYR A 96 2.33 -8.07 -20.48
C TYR A 96 3.57 -8.65 -21.18
N LYS A 97 3.61 -8.67 -22.52
CA LYS A 97 4.68 -9.32 -23.29
C LYS A 97 6.09 -8.78 -22.99
N ASP A 98 6.17 -7.48 -22.70
CA ASP A 98 7.43 -6.78 -22.45
C ASP A 98 7.83 -6.76 -20.96
N VAL A 99 7.07 -7.46 -20.10
CA VAL A 99 7.39 -7.58 -18.68
C VAL A 99 8.52 -8.58 -18.48
N ASN A 100 9.65 -8.11 -17.95
CA ASN A 100 10.73 -9.00 -17.55
C ASN A 100 10.31 -9.83 -16.33
N GLN A 101 10.67 -11.11 -16.34
CA GLN A 101 10.37 -12.02 -15.24
C GLN A 101 11.65 -12.69 -14.74
N GLU A 102 12.06 -12.31 -13.53
CA GLU A 102 13.19 -12.91 -12.83
C GLU A 102 12.67 -13.96 -11.85
N VAL A 103 13.03 -15.21 -12.13
CA VAL A 103 12.67 -16.34 -11.25
C VAL A 103 13.83 -16.59 -10.31
N VAL A 104 13.56 -16.44 -9.01
CA VAL A 104 14.58 -16.50 -7.96
C VAL A 104 14.21 -17.50 -6.86
N ASP A 105 15.23 -18.09 -6.24
CA ASP A 105 15.08 -18.80 -4.98
C ASP A 105 15.26 -17.83 -3.81
N PHE A 106 14.20 -17.53 -3.09
CA PHE A 106 14.24 -16.61 -1.96
C PHE A 106 15.08 -17.11 -0.79
N GLU A 107 15.35 -18.42 -0.72
CA GLU A 107 16.28 -18.98 0.30
C GLU A 107 17.75 -18.70 -0.08
N LYS A 108 18.02 -18.29 -1.32
CA LYS A 108 19.36 -18.09 -1.85
C LYS A 108 19.51 -16.77 -2.61
N LEU A 109 18.82 -15.72 -2.17
CA LEU A 109 18.74 -14.46 -2.90
C LEU A 109 20.11 -13.84 -3.25
N ASP A 110 21.15 -14.12 -2.50
CA ASP A 110 22.51 -13.65 -2.81
C ASP A 110 23.01 -14.15 -4.17
N GLU A 111 22.58 -15.34 -4.60
CA GLU A 111 22.90 -15.91 -5.92
C GLU A 111 22.16 -15.17 -7.06
N TYR A 112 21.12 -14.41 -6.74
CA TYR A 112 20.24 -13.71 -7.70
C TYR A 112 20.33 -12.18 -7.60
N SER A 113 21.45 -11.65 -7.14
CA SER A 113 21.64 -10.21 -6.96
C SER A 113 21.42 -9.41 -8.24
N SER A 114 21.69 -9.99 -9.41
CA SER A 114 21.47 -9.38 -10.72
C SER A 114 19.98 -9.05 -11.00
N ALA A 115 19.04 -9.80 -10.40
CA ALA A 115 17.61 -9.55 -10.55
C ALA A 115 17.15 -8.21 -9.93
N PHE A 116 17.98 -7.61 -9.08
CA PHE A 116 17.71 -6.36 -8.38
C PHE A 116 18.53 -5.17 -8.90
N GLN A 117 19.39 -5.39 -9.92
CA GLN A 117 20.27 -4.34 -10.45
C GLN A 117 19.60 -3.49 -11.53
N GLY A 118 19.96 -2.20 -11.53
CA GLY A 118 19.53 -1.27 -12.57
C GLY A 118 18.06 -0.93 -12.55
N HIS A 119 17.44 -0.96 -11.38
CA HIS A 119 16.08 -0.52 -11.16
C HIS A 119 16.07 0.75 -10.30
N ASP A 120 15.34 1.79 -10.75
CA ASP A 120 15.21 3.05 -10.02
C ASP A 120 14.24 2.95 -8.86
N VAL A 121 13.13 2.22 -9.06
CA VAL A 121 12.02 2.11 -8.11
C VAL A 121 11.71 0.65 -7.81
N GLY A 122 11.64 0.31 -6.54
CA GLY A 122 11.22 -1.01 -6.07
C GLY A 122 9.84 -0.96 -5.40
N PHE A 123 8.98 -1.92 -5.73
CA PHE A 123 7.70 -2.13 -5.06
C PHE A 123 7.69 -3.50 -4.41
N CYS A 124 7.49 -3.55 -3.10
CA CYS A 124 7.39 -4.78 -2.34
C CYS A 124 5.97 -4.99 -1.82
N CYS A 125 5.26 -5.93 -2.47
CA CYS A 125 3.96 -6.43 -2.07
C CYS A 125 4.06 -7.91 -1.61
N LEU A 126 5.22 -8.30 -1.06
CA LEU A 126 5.40 -9.62 -0.47
C LEU A 126 4.61 -9.71 0.83
N GLY A 127 3.93 -10.80 1.01
CA GLY A 127 3.25 -11.12 2.25
C GLY A 127 2.59 -12.48 2.21
N THR A 128 2.42 -13.06 3.40
CA THR A 128 1.66 -14.29 3.59
C THR A 128 0.82 -14.18 4.86
N THR A 129 0.19 -15.25 5.27
CA THR A 129 -0.53 -15.30 6.53
C THR A 129 -0.04 -16.47 7.37
N LYS A 130 -0.07 -16.32 8.70
CA LYS A 130 0.25 -17.42 9.62
C LYS A 130 -0.58 -18.68 9.35
N ALA A 131 -1.83 -18.51 8.89
CA ALA A 131 -2.70 -19.63 8.53
C ALA A 131 -2.20 -20.42 7.30
N LYS A 132 -1.50 -19.73 6.38
CA LYS A 132 -0.96 -20.36 5.15
C LYS A 132 0.41 -20.99 5.33
N SER A 133 1.29 -20.37 6.11
CA SER A 133 2.71 -20.69 6.14
C SER A 133 3.24 -21.08 7.52
N GLY A 134 2.38 -21.08 8.54
CA GLY A 134 2.82 -21.19 9.93
C GLY A 134 3.53 -19.92 10.40
N GLU A 135 3.97 -19.91 11.64
CA GLU A 135 4.66 -18.75 12.24
C GLU A 135 6.04 -18.52 11.61
N ALA A 136 6.85 -19.57 11.53
CA ALA A 136 8.17 -19.47 10.92
C ALA A 136 8.12 -19.06 9.44
N GLY A 137 7.19 -19.61 8.68
CA GLY A 137 7.01 -19.24 7.28
C GLY A 137 6.47 -17.81 7.10
N PHE A 138 5.67 -17.33 8.06
CA PHE A 138 5.22 -15.94 8.07
C PHE A 138 6.41 -14.98 8.29
N ILE A 139 7.22 -15.22 9.32
CA ILE A 139 8.42 -14.40 9.60
C ILE A 139 9.33 -14.41 8.35
N ARG A 140 9.61 -15.58 7.79
CA ARG A 140 10.48 -15.74 6.63
C ARG A 140 10.02 -14.92 5.44
N VAL A 141 8.74 -14.93 5.11
CA VAL A 141 8.21 -14.22 3.93
C VAL A 141 8.04 -12.73 4.19
N ASP A 142 7.44 -12.35 5.33
CA ASP A 142 7.05 -10.98 5.62
C ASP A 142 8.19 -10.14 6.23
N HIS A 143 9.29 -10.78 6.65
CA HIS A 143 10.49 -10.13 7.16
C HIS A 143 11.74 -10.51 6.34
N ASP A 144 12.21 -11.76 6.43
CA ASP A 144 13.54 -12.11 5.92
C ASP A 144 13.68 -11.89 4.41
N TYR A 145 12.69 -12.32 3.62
CA TYR A 145 12.71 -12.12 2.17
C TYR A 145 12.54 -10.65 1.78
N VAL A 146 11.72 -9.90 2.51
CA VAL A 146 11.54 -8.45 2.28
C VAL A 146 12.84 -7.71 2.55
N LEU A 147 13.44 -7.92 3.72
CA LEU A 147 14.69 -7.27 4.12
C LEU A 147 15.83 -7.61 3.15
N LYS A 148 16.00 -8.90 2.85
CA LYS A 148 17.05 -9.34 1.92
C LYS A 148 16.87 -8.76 0.52
N SER A 149 15.63 -8.75 0.01
CA SER A 149 15.34 -8.12 -1.27
C SER A 149 15.63 -6.61 -1.27
N ALA A 150 15.30 -5.92 -0.18
CA ALA A 150 15.60 -4.49 -0.02
C ALA A 150 17.11 -4.23 0.02
N GLN A 151 17.89 -5.06 0.72
CA GLN A 151 19.35 -4.99 0.74
C GLN A 151 19.94 -5.11 -0.66
N LEU A 152 19.51 -6.12 -1.43
CA LEU A 152 19.98 -6.34 -2.80
C LEU A 152 19.54 -5.21 -3.75
N ALA A 153 18.32 -4.70 -3.59
CA ALA A 153 17.83 -3.56 -4.35
C ALA A 153 18.65 -2.30 -4.07
N LYS A 154 18.96 -2.02 -2.79
CA LYS A 154 19.81 -0.89 -2.41
C LYS A 154 21.20 -1.02 -3.01
N ALA A 155 21.81 -2.19 -2.89
CA ALA A 155 23.12 -2.50 -3.47
C ALA A 155 23.11 -2.41 -5.02
N GLY A 156 21.96 -2.75 -5.64
CA GLY A 156 21.73 -2.68 -7.09
C GLY A 156 21.44 -1.27 -7.63
N GLY A 157 21.42 -0.24 -6.77
CA GLY A 157 21.22 1.16 -7.15
C GLY A 157 19.77 1.66 -7.09
N CYS A 158 18.85 0.88 -6.50
CA CYS A 158 17.47 1.33 -6.32
C CYS A 158 17.41 2.57 -5.41
N GLN A 159 16.81 3.64 -5.92
CA GLN A 159 16.72 4.93 -5.25
C GLN A 159 15.50 5.01 -4.35
N HIS A 160 14.34 4.55 -4.84
CA HIS A 160 13.06 4.62 -4.14
C HIS A 160 12.49 3.24 -3.88
N PHE A 161 12.38 2.85 -2.61
CA PHE A 161 11.78 1.59 -2.21
C PHE A 161 10.40 1.81 -1.57
N ASN A 162 9.38 1.11 -2.08
CA ASN A 162 8.00 1.19 -1.63
C ASN A 162 7.61 -0.12 -0.97
N LEU A 163 7.19 -0.07 0.29
CA LEU A 163 6.85 -1.25 1.09
C LEU A 163 5.36 -1.26 1.45
N GLU A 164 4.65 -2.30 1.06
CA GLU A 164 3.32 -2.60 1.58
C GLU A 164 3.44 -3.27 2.94
N SER A 165 3.10 -2.52 3.98
CA SER A 165 3.08 -2.95 5.36
C SER A 165 1.64 -3.14 5.85
N SER A 166 1.33 -2.76 7.07
CA SER A 166 -0.02 -2.89 7.66
C SER A 166 -0.28 -1.80 8.69
N LYS A 167 -1.52 -1.35 8.76
CA LYS A 167 -1.98 -0.48 9.85
C LYS A 167 -1.66 -1.10 11.21
N GLY A 168 -1.05 -0.29 12.08
CA GLY A 168 -0.66 -0.70 13.42
C GLY A 168 0.66 -1.45 13.51
N ALA A 169 1.43 -1.56 12.42
CA ALA A 169 2.79 -2.12 12.46
C ALA A 169 3.63 -1.41 13.52
N ASN A 170 4.25 -2.20 14.42
CA ASN A 170 5.03 -1.69 15.54
C ASN A 170 5.97 -2.78 16.06
N LYS A 171 7.28 -2.54 15.99
CA LYS A 171 8.31 -3.48 16.45
C LYS A 171 8.22 -3.85 17.94
N GLY A 172 7.56 -3.03 18.76
CA GLY A 172 7.29 -3.30 20.17
C GLY A 172 5.98 -4.04 20.44
N SER A 173 5.22 -4.44 19.42
CA SER A 173 3.93 -5.10 19.59
C SER A 173 4.07 -6.51 20.16
N SER A 174 3.16 -6.89 21.08
CA SER A 174 3.01 -8.27 21.53
C SER A 174 2.38 -9.19 20.47
N PHE A 175 1.66 -8.61 19.50
CA PHE A 175 1.07 -9.35 18.39
C PHE A 175 2.12 -9.60 17.32
N LEU A 176 2.43 -10.88 17.05
CA LEU A 176 3.46 -11.30 16.09
C LEU A 176 3.34 -10.57 14.74
N TYR A 177 2.13 -10.52 14.18
CA TYR A 177 1.90 -9.90 12.88
C TYR A 177 2.35 -8.43 12.85
N LEU A 178 1.93 -7.64 13.82
CA LEU A 178 2.26 -6.21 13.90
C LEU A 178 3.73 -5.98 14.24
N ARG A 179 4.31 -6.87 15.05
CA ARG A 179 5.72 -6.82 15.40
C ARG A 179 6.60 -7.07 14.19
N VAL A 180 6.39 -8.16 13.47
CA VAL A 180 7.16 -8.53 12.27
C VAL A 180 7.10 -7.43 11.20
N LYS A 181 5.90 -6.86 10.96
CA LYS A 181 5.75 -5.72 10.05
C LYS A 181 6.52 -4.49 10.53
N GLY A 182 6.48 -4.19 11.82
CA GLY A 182 7.22 -3.06 12.40
C GLY A 182 8.74 -3.27 12.44
N GLU A 183 9.21 -4.51 12.63
CA GLU A 183 10.62 -4.86 12.58
C GLU A 183 11.17 -4.64 11.17
N VAL A 184 10.53 -5.20 10.15
CA VAL A 184 11.01 -5.05 8.76
C VAL A 184 10.94 -3.60 8.27
N GLU A 185 9.93 -2.81 8.68
CA GLU A 185 9.90 -1.36 8.37
C GLU A 185 11.16 -0.67 8.91
N ALA A 186 11.50 -0.90 10.18
CA ALA A 186 12.64 -0.26 10.83
C ALA A 186 13.98 -0.70 10.19
N GLU A 187 14.14 -1.98 9.90
CA GLU A 187 15.38 -2.50 9.31
C GLU A 187 15.58 -2.05 7.86
N VAL A 188 14.49 -1.95 7.07
CA VAL A 188 14.57 -1.39 5.71
C VAL A 188 14.87 0.11 5.74
N GLU A 189 14.35 0.85 6.73
CA GLU A 189 14.68 2.27 6.92
C GLU A 189 16.19 2.49 7.17
N GLU A 190 16.82 1.59 7.93
CA GLU A 190 18.26 1.62 8.24
C GLU A 190 19.14 1.40 7.00
N LEU A 191 18.64 0.79 5.92
CA LEU A 191 19.37 0.62 4.67
C LEU A 191 19.68 1.94 3.96
N GLY A 192 18.98 3.02 4.32
CA GLY A 192 19.29 4.37 3.85
C GLY A 192 18.99 4.60 2.37
N PHE A 193 17.86 4.12 1.84
CA PHE A 193 17.39 4.50 0.51
C PHE A 193 17.29 6.02 0.40
N GLU A 194 17.47 6.58 -0.81
CA GLU A 194 17.24 8.01 -1.05
C GLU A 194 15.80 8.37 -0.73
N ARG A 195 14.88 7.46 -1.06
CA ARG A 195 13.48 7.55 -0.67
C ARG A 195 12.93 6.19 -0.26
N PHE A 196 12.26 6.15 0.90
CA PHE A 196 11.56 4.98 1.40
C PHE A 196 10.13 5.33 1.76
N THR A 197 9.16 4.70 1.10
CA THR A 197 7.74 4.91 1.38
C THR A 197 7.11 3.67 1.97
N ILE A 198 6.51 3.81 3.14
CA ILE A 198 5.83 2.75 3.88
C ILE A 198 4.33 2.97 3.76
N PHE A 199 3.63 2.04 3.15
CA PHE A 199 2.17 2.04 3.08
C PHE A 199 1.60 1.15 4.17
N ARG A 200 0.82 1.72 5.08
CA ARG A 200 0.11 1.01 6.16
C ARG A 200 -1.39 0.96 5.88
N PRO A 201 -1.84 0.15 4.91
CA PRO A 201 -3.25 0.00 4.64
C PRO A 201 -3.96 -0.65 5.83
N ALA A 202 -5.24 -0.32 6.01
CA ALA A 202 -6.15 -1.09 6.84
C ALA A 202 -6.57 -2.37 6.11
N VAL A 203 -7.76 -2.89 6.35
CA VAL A 203 -8.24 -4.10 5.66
C VAL A 203 -8.34 -3.84 4.15
N LEU A 204 -7.62 -4.63 3.36
CA LEU A 204 -7.67 -4.57 1.91
C LEU A 204 -8.98 -5.12 1.38
N MET A 205 -9.68 -4.32 0.58
CA MET A 205 -10.89 -4.76 -0.11
C MET A 205 -10.52 -5.19 -1.52
N VAL A 206 -10.71 -6.48 -1.79
CA VAL A 206 -10.54 -7.08 -3.11
C VAL A 206 -11.89 -7.14 -3.78
N ASP A 207 -12.01 -6.63 -5.00
CA ASP A 207 -13.17 -6.87 -5.86
C ASP A 207 -13.08 -8.30 -6.41
N ARG A 208 -13.44 -9.27 -5.58
CA ARG A 208 -13.51 -10.67 -6.00
C ARG A 208 -14.92 -11.01 -6.43
N LYS A 209 -15.03 -11.60 -7.60
CA LYS A 209 -16.27 -12.26 -8.06
C LYS A 209 -16.63 -13.49 -7.22
N GLU A 210 -15.69 -14.00 -6.41
CA GLU A 210 -15.87 -15.15 -5.52
C GLU A 210 -15.52 -14.77 -4.08
N SER A 211 -16.54 -14.66 -3.22
CA SER A 211 -16.40 -14.38 -1.80
C SER A 211 -16.11 -15.66 -1.01
N ARG A 212 -15.05 -15.68 -0.20
CA ARG A 212 -14.86 -16.71 0.82
C ARG A 212 -15.84 -16.46 1.97
N PRO A 213 -16.45 -17.53 2.55
CA PRO A 213 -17.48 -17.38 3.61
C PRO A 213 -17.03 -16.55 4.81
N SER A 214 -15.75 -16.66 5.21
CA SER A 214 -15.17 -15.90 6.33
C SER A 214 -15.02 -14.39 6.03
N GLU A 215 -14.72 -14.02 4.78
CA GLU A 215 -14.64 -12.63 4.36
C GLU A 215 -16.02 -11.99 4.23
N TRP A 216 -17.02 -12.75 3.77
CA TRP A 216 -18.42 -12.32 3.74
C TRP A 216 -18.93 -11.97 5.15
N PHE A 217 -18.59 -12.79 6.16
CA PHE A 217 -18.99 -12.54 7.53
C PHE A 217 -18.31 -11.30 8.12
N ALA A 218 -17.00 -11.14 7.90
CA ALA A 218 -16.25 -9.95 8.30
C ALA A 218 -16.78 -8.68 7.61
N ARG A 219 -17.07 -8.73 6.31
CA ARG A 219 -17.70 -7.63 5.56
C ARG A 219 -19.09 -7.28 6.09
N LYS A 220 -19.90 -8.27 6.44
CA LYS A 220 -21.25 -8.05 6.96
C LYS A 220 -21.25 -7.45 8.38
N MET A 221 -20.30 -7.86 9.23
CA MET A 221 -20.15 -7.31 10.59
C MET A 221 -19.55 -5.89 10.59
N LEU A 222 -18.63 -5.60 9.68
CA LEU A 222 -17.98 -4.27 9.54
C LEU A 222 -18.77 -3.31 8.66
N SER A 223 -19.75 -3.81 7.87
CA SER A 223 -20.50 -3.01 6.88
C SER A 223 -21.16 -1.75 7.46
N PRO A 224 -21.83 -1.75 8.61
CA PRO A 224 -22.42 -0.53 9.14
C PRO A 224 -21.37 0.49 9.60
N ILE A 225 -20.24 0.02 10.15
CA ILE A 225 -19.16 0.87 10.66
C ILE A 225 -18.30 1.38 9.49
N SER A 226 -18.05 0.54 8.49
CA SER A 226 -17.30 0.95 7.29
C SER A 226 -18.08 1.91 6.41
N TYR A 227 -19.41 1.90 6.44
CA TYR A 227 -20.26 2.87 5.78
C TYR A 227 -20.17 4.26 6.41
N LEU A 228 -20.07 4.31 7.76
CA LEU A 228 -19.93 5.57 8.50
C LEU A 228 -18.48 6.12 8.49
N PHE A 229 -17.47 5.23 8.39
CA PHE A 229 -16.06 5.59 8.42
C PHE A 229 -15.27 4.81 7.36
N PRO A 230 -15.53 5.05 6.06
CA PRO A 230 -14.97 4.22 4.97
C PRO A 230 -13.44 4.23 4.91
N THR A 231 -12.81 5.33 5.31
CA THR A 231 -11.35 5.50 5.29
C THR A 231 -10.65 5.01 6.56
N ALA A 232 -11.39 4.65 7.61
CA ALA A 232 -10.78 4.27 8.89
C ALA A 232 -10.38 2.80 8.98
N TYR A 233 -11.16 1.92 8.32
CA TYR A 233 -11.06 0.47 8.54
C TYR A 233 -10.72 -0.35 7.31
N SER A 234 -10.83 0.22 6.11
CA SER A 234 -10.57 -0.48 4.86
C SER A 234 -10.01 0.43 3.78
N VAL A 235 -9.42 -0.17 2.75
CA VAL A 235 -9.01 0.51 1.51
C VAL A 235 -9.17 -0.45 0.33
N PRO A 236 -9.75 0.00 -0.81
CA PRO A 236 -9.74 -0.77 -2.04
C PRO A 236 -8.29 -0.97 -2.53
N ILE A 237 -7.98 -2.16 -3.04
CA ILE A 237 -6.64 -2.43 -3.59
C ILE A 237 -6.30 -1.47 -4.73
N THR A 238 -7.26 -1.14 -5.57
CA THR A 238 -7.09 -0.14 -6.64
C THR A 238 -6.67 1.22 -6.11
N THR A 239 -7.23 1.67 -4.98
CA THR A 239 -6.87 2.94 -4.32
C THR A 239 -5.45 2.88 -3.72
N LEU A 240 -5.09 1.77 -3.06
CA LEU A 240 -3.73 1.56 -2.55
C LEU A 240 -2.71 1.61 -3.68
N VAL A 241 -2.97 0.89 -4.77
CA VAL A 241 -2.07 0.84 -5.93
C VAL A 241 -1.90 2.22 -6.58
N ARG A 242 -2.99 2.98 -6.77
CA ARG A 242 -2.88 4.37 -7.24
C ARG A 242 -2.05 5.23 -6.31
N ALA A 243 -2.21 5.07 -4.99
CA ALA A 243 -1.38 5.78 -4.02
C ALA A 243 0.10 5.41 -4.16
N MET A 244 0.43 4.13 -4.41
CA MET A 244 1.81 3.69 -4.67
C MET A 244 2.38 4.35 -5.93
N LEU A 245 1.62 4.39 -7.02
CA LEU A 245 2.06 5.01 -8.28
C LEU A 245 2.20 6.53 -8.14
N ASN A 246 1.24 7.19 -7.49
CA ASN A 246 1.30 8.64 -7.26
C ASN A 246 2.48 9.01 -6.34
N SER A 247 2.73 8.20 -5.30
CA SER A 247 3.92 8.37 -4.47
C SER A 247 5.22 8.27 -5.28
N ALA A 248 5.31 7.36 -6.24
CA ALA A 248 6.52 7.23 -7.06
C ALA A 248 6.77 8.47 -7.93
N VAL A 249 5.71 9.13 -8.40
CA VAL A 249 5.77 10.31 -9.29
C VAL A 249 5.96 11.61 -8.52
N LEU A 250 5.29 11.75 -7.37
CA LEU A 250 5.35 12.96 -6.56
C LEU A 250 6.74 13.13 -5.93
N GLN A 251 7.26 14.35 -5.97
CA GLN A 251 8.48 14.68 -5.23
C GLN A 251 8.18 14.82 -3.74
N SER A 252 9.14 14.46 -2.92
CA SER A 252 9.07 14.60 -1.47
C SER A 252 10.43 14.99 -0.91
N ASP A 253 10.41 15.93 0.02
CA ASP A 253 11.61 16.35 0.76
C ASP A 253 11.96 15.36 1.89
N LYS A 254 11.08 14.38 2.14
CA LYS A 254 11.27 13.38 3.18
C LYS A 254 11.95 12.13 2.60
N ARG A 255 13.06 11.73 3.22
CA ARG A 255 13.70 10.45 2.89
C ARG A 255 12.80 9.26 3.25
N VAL A 256 12.08 9.32 4.37
CA VAL A 256 11.15 8.29 4.82
C VAL A 256 9.75 8.87 4.93
N GLU A 257 8.80 8.25 4.26
CA GLU A 257 7.39 8.61 4.32
C GLU A 257 6.56 7.44 4.80
N LEU A 258 5.80 7.67 5.85
CA LEU A 258 4.84 6.71 6.38
C LEU A 258 3.43 7.16 6.04
N LEU A 259 2.76 6.38 5.20
CA LEU A 259 1.42 6.64 4.70
C LEU A 259 0.42 5.72 5.39
N GLU A 260 -0.27 6.26 6.38
CA GLU A 260 -1.39 5.59 7.04
C GLU A 260 -2.63 5.54 6.12
N ASN A 261 -3.61 4.72 6.45
CA ASN A 261 -4.78 4.45 5.61
C ASN A 261 -5.48 5.69 5.06
N LYS A 262 -5.61 6.77 5.85
CA LYS A 262 -6.21 8.04 5.41
C LYS A 262 -5.36 8.71 4.31
N ALA A 263 -4.05 8.76 4.48
CA ALA A 263 -3.12 9.31 3.50
C ALA A 263 -3.13 8.49 2.20
N ILE A 264 -3.22 7.16 2.31
CA ILE A 264 -3.38 6.26 1.15
C ILE A 264 -4.65 6.59 0.38
N HIS A 265 -5.79 6.80 1.06
CA HIS A 265 -7.03 7.20 0.42
C HIS A 265 -6.93 8.55 -0.28
N THR A 266 -6.32 9.55 0.38
CA THR A 266 -6.15 10.88 -0.21
C THR A 266 -5.32 10.79 -1.48
N LEU A 267 -4.15 10.14 -1.40
CA LEU A 267 -3.22 10.03 -2.52
C LEU A 267 -3.78 9.18 -3.66
N GLY A 268 -4.50 8.08 -3.35
CA GLY A 268 -5.07 7.19 -4.36
C GLY A 268 -6.33 7.71 -5.05
N LYS A 269 -6.97 8.77 -4.51
CA LYS A 269 -8.18 9.38 -5.11
C LYS A 269 -7.87 10.61 -5.95
N MET A 270 -6.65 11.07 -6.03
CA MET A 270 -6.29 12.28 -6.79
C MET A 270 -6.71 12.23 -8.26
N GLU A 271 -6.84 11.05 -8.86
CA GLU A 271 -7.26 10.85 -10.26
C GLU A 271 -8.78 10.77 -10.48
N GLU A 272 -9.55 10.29 -9.50
CA GLU A 272 -10.98 10.04 -9.68
C GLU A 272 -11.80 11.34 -9.86
N GLN A 273 -11.19 12.47 -9.59
CA GLN A 273 -11.85 13.78 -9.66
C GLN A 273 -11.75 14.42 -11.04
N GLU A 274 -10.76 14.04 -11.87
CA GLU A 274 -10.65 14.51 -13.25
C GLU A 274 -11.74 13.96 -14.18
N GLN A 275 -12.21 12.74 -13.93
CA GLN A 275 -13.25 12.10 -14.77
C GLN A 275 -14.68 12.58 -14.47
N LYS A 276 -14.87 13.38 -13.41
CA LYS A 276 -16.18 13.87 -12.97
C LYS A 276 -16.37 15.38 -13.17
N SER A 277 -15.36 16.11 -13.58
CA SER A 277 -15.41 17.53 -13.95
C SER A 277 -15.45 17.71 -15.47
#